data_e8d4af4f4d994766f9d349a8d17a1d88
#
_entry.id   e8d4af4f4d994766f9d349a8d17a1d88
#
_cell.length_a   1.000
_cell.length_b   1.000
_cell.length_c   1.000
_cell.angle_alpha   90.00
_cell.angle_beta   90.00
_cell.angle_gamma   90.00
#
_symmetry.space_group_name_H-M   'P 1'
#
loop_
_entity.id
_entity.type
_entity.pdbx_description
1 polymer ?
#
loop_
_entity_poly.entity_id
_entity_poly.type
_entity_poly.pdbx_seq_one_letter_code
_entity_poly.pdbx_strand_id
1 'polypeptide(L)'
;MSKQLKDLKVVFMGTPEFSVPILESLIELTDVVLVVSQPDKEVGRKRVLTPSPVKACAVSHGIEVFTPKKLREEYEYILNKKPDIIITAAYGQIVPKQMLIYPDYGCINVHGSLLPKYRGASPIQSAIMNGDEKTGITLMYMEEGLDTGNIIHAKEIDIAPTDTYGTLSEKLSILGRDLLVKTLPVIFEGENFDIPQNDDEATHTVKIKREDERLDFNKTAKELHNFVRALNPTPLANILVNGEEWKVLETEVGESTTDKPGTVVAVNKDSFEVACKDSTLVIKRIKPAGKKEMNVKDFFNGFNKDSLKGVILNEE
;
A
#
# COMPACT_ATOMS: atom_id res chain seq x y z
N MET A 1 -1.91 36.19 22.29
CA MET A 1 -1.97 34.79 22.78
C MET A 1 -1.12 33.95 21.85
N SER A 2 -0.19 33.14 22.35
CA SER A 2 0.55 32.23 21.51
C SER A 2 -0.45 31.21 20.94
N LYS A 3 -0.38 30.96 19.62
CA LYS A 3 -1.19 29.96 18.91
C LYS A 3 -0.86 28.58 19.51
N GLN A 4 -1.86 27.78 19.86
CA GLN A 4 -1.66 26.42 20.35
C GLN A 4 -1.79 25.43 19.20
N LEU A 5 -1.24 24.23 19.34
CA LEU A 5 -1.35 23.19 18.32
C LEU A 5 -2.82 22.85 18.00
N LYS A 6 -3.71 22.96 18.98
CA LYS A 6 -5.18 22.83 18.81
C LYS A 6 -5.80 23.88 17.88
N ASP A 7 -5.15 25.02 17.68
CA ASP A 7 -5.65 26.10 16.81
C ASP A 7 -5.11 25.93 15.36
N LEU A 8 -4.25 24.93 15.11
CA LEU A 8 -3.66 24.68 13.81
C LEU A 8 -4.72 24.09 12.87
N LYS A 9 -5.09 24.83 11.84
CA LYS A 9 -6.05 24.40 10.83
C LYS A 9 -5.43 23.43 9.86
N VAL A 10 -5.85 22.19 9.94
CA VAL A 10 -5.35 21.09 9.11
C VAL A 10 -6.38 20.70 8.05
N VAL A 11 -5.94 20.61 6.81
CA VAL A 11 -6.63 19.81 5.80
C VAL A 11 -5.90 18.47 5.70
N PHE A 12 -6.63 17.37 5.91
CA PHE A 12 -6.10 16.03 5.74
C PHE A 12 -6.54 15.43 4.41
N MET A 13 -5.63 14.81 3.68
CA MET A 13 -5.91 14.15 2.40
C MET A 13 -5.45 12.70 2.44
N GLY A 14 -6.39 11.77 2.35
CA GLY A 14 -6.11 10.34 2.42
C GLY A 14 -7.25 9.48 1.90
N THR A 15 -7.00 8.19 1.68
CA THR A 15 -8.04 7.31 1.12
C THR A 15 -8.11 5.94 1.83
N PRO A 16 -7.03 5.11 1.88
CA PRO A 16 -7.09 3.74 2.39
C PRO A 16 -7.03 3.69 3.92
N GLU A 17 -7.18 2.48 4.45
CA GLU A 17 -7.07 2.16 5.88
C GLU A 17 -5.75 2.65 6.50
N PHE A 18 -4.65 2.56 5.75
CA PHE A 18 -3.34 3.10 6.13
C PHE A 18 -3.40 4.54 6.68
N SER A 19 -4.30 5.35 6.15
CA SER A 19 -4.39 6.78 6.47
C SER A 19 -5.26 7.08 7.69
N VAL A 20 -6.06 6.11 8.16
CA VAL A 20 -7.04 6.32 9.25
C VAL A 20 -6.38 6.65 10.59
N PRO A 21 -5.38 5.89 11.10
CA PRO A 21 -4.73 6.22 12.37
C PRO A 21 -4.02 7.58 12.37
N ILE A 22 -3.53 8.00 11.18
CA ILE A 22 -2.90 9.31 11.00
C ILE A 22 -3.96 10.42 11.14
N LEU A 23 -5.11 10.26 10.47
CA LEU A 23 -6.23 11.20 10.59
C LEU A 23 -6.73 11.31 12.04
N GLU A 24 -6.94 10.18 12.72
CA GLU A 24 -7.41 10.15 14.12
C GLU A 24 -6.49 10.95 15.04
N SER A 25 -5.16 10.79 14.90
CA SER A 25 -4.20 11.56 15.70
C SER A 25 -4.28 13.07 15.41
N LEU A 26 -4.52 13.47 14.17
CA LEU A 26 -4.69 14.89 13.82
C LEU A 26 -5.98 15.46 14.41
N ILE A 27 -7.08 14.70 14.42
CA ILE A 27 -8.35 15.09 15.06
C ILE A 27 -8.16 15.34 16.57
N GLU A 28 -7.35 14.52 17.22
CA GLU A 28 -7.05 14.68 18.64
C GLU A 28 -6.17 15.91 18.94
N LEU A 29 -5.25 16.26 18.05
CA LEU A 29 -4.20 17.24 18.32
C LEU A 29 -4.44 18.62 17.72
N THR A 30 -5.27 18.74 16.69
CA THR A 30 -5.38 19.95 15.85
C THR A 30 -6.84 20.29 15.54
N ASP A 31 -7.08 21.35 14.76
CA ASP A 31 -8.36 21.69 14.16
C ASP A 31 -8.41 21.15 12.71
N VAL A 32 -8.91 19.91 12.55
CA VAL A 32 -9.09 19.33 11.20
C VAL A 32 -10.33 19.95 10.55
N VAL A 33 -10.12 20.97 9.74
CA VAL A 33 -11.19 21.77 9.11
C VAL A 33 -11.82 21.12 7.87
N LEU A 34 -11.12 20.15 7.24
CA LEU A 34 -11.61 19.42 6.08
C LEU A 34 -10.82 18.11 5.90
N VAL A 35 -11.53 17.07 5.52
CA VAL A 35 -10.93 15.81 5.05
C VAL A 35 -11.21 15.66 3.56
N VAL A 36 -10.16 15.37 2.78
CA VAL A 36 -10.25 15.14 1.33
C VAL A 36 -9.96 13.67 1.05
N SER A 37 -10.86 13.01 0.33
CA SER A 37 -10.70 11.60 -0.01
C SER A 37 -11.12 11.32 -1.45
N GLN A 38 -10.77 10.15 -1.96
CA GLN A 38 -11.26 9.71 -3.26
C GLN A 38 -12.79 9.50 -3.22
N PRO A 39 -13.49 9.70 -4.34
CA PRO A 39 -14.90 9.38 -4.45
C PRO A 39 -15.22 7.93 -4.07
N ASP A 40 -16.44 7.73 -3.57
CA ASP A 40 -16.96 6.40 -3.25
C ASP A 40 -16.83 5.46 -4.43
N LYS A 41 -16.55 4.19 -4.17
CA LYS A 41 -16.38 3.16 -5.19
C LYS A 41 -17.39 2.04 -5.02
N GLU A 42 -17.81 1.48 -6.14
CA GLU A 42 -18.59 0.23 -6.13
C GLU A 42 -17.73 -0.94 -5.67
N VAL A 43 -18.14 -1.64 -4.62
CA VAL A 43 -17.40 -2.77 -4.02
C VAL A 43 -18.24 -4.04 -4.04
N GLY A 44 -17.56 -5.15 -4.29
CA GLY A 44 -18.13 -6.50 -4.30
C GLY A 44 -19.04 -6.80 -5.50
N ARG A 45 -19.57 -8.04 -5.53
CA ARG A 45 -20.42 -8.52 -6.65
C ARG A 45 -21.73 -7.73 -6.79
N LYS A 46 -22.23 -7.17 -5.70
CA LYS A 46 -23.48 -6.39 -5.67
C LYS A 46 -23.25 -4.92 -6.03
N ARG A 47 -22.01 -4.50 -6.34
CA ARG A 47 -21.65 -3.13 -6.70
C ARG A 47 -22.18 -2.09 -5.71
N VAL A 48 -22.04 -2.37 -4.41
CA VAL A 48 -22.49 -1.45 -3.36
C VAL A 48 -21.54 -0.26 -3.32
N LEU A 49 -22.09 0.95 -3.46
CA LEU A 49 -21.32 2.18 -3.32
C LEU A 49 -20.81 2.31 -1.89
N THR A 50 -19.50 2.26 -1.72
CA THR A 50 -18.84 2.19 -0.41
C THR A 50 -17.90 3.38 -0.24
N PRO A 51 -18.02 4.13 0.88
CA PRO A 51 -17.10 5.20 1.19
C PRO A 51 -15.68 4.67 1.43
N SER A 52 -14.67 5.53 1.20
CA SER A 52 -13.31 5.20 1.61
C SER A 52 -13.21 5.09 3.14
N PRO A 53 -12.25 4.34 3.70
CA PRO A 53 -12.00 4.27 5.14
C PRO A 53 -11.81 5.65 5.77
N VAL A 54 -11.04 6.52 5.13
CA VAL A 54 -10.82 7.91 5.57
C VAL A 54 -12.12 8.72 5.60
N LYS A 55 -12.96 8.60 4.55
CA LYS A 55 -14.27 9.27 4.54
C LYS A 55 -15.17 8.76 5.68
N ALA A 56 -15.22 7.45 5.88
CA ALA A 56 -16.01 6.85 6.95
C ALA A 56 -15.57 7.35 8.34
N CYS A 57 -14.25 7.39 8.59
CA CYS A 57 -13.67 7.93 9.82
C CYS A 57 -14.05 9.40 10.01
N ALA A 58 -13.83 10.26 9.01
CA ALA A 58 -14.15 11.70 9.11
C ALA A 58 -15.64 11.96 9.42
N VAL A 59 -16.54 11.25 8.73
CA VAL A 59 -17.99 11.34 8.96
C VAL A 59 -18.37 10.95 10.39
N SER A 60 -17.75 9.87 10.94
CA SER A 60 -18.02 9.45 12.31
C SER A 60 -17.59 10.48 13.37
N HIS A 61 -16.64 11.36 13.03
CA HIS A 61 -16.19 12.47 13.88
C HIS A 61 -16.89 13.81 13.56
N GLY A 62 -17.88 13.82 12.66
CA GLY A 62 -18.60 15.04 12.27
C GLY A 62 -17.77 16.02 11.46
N ILE A 63 -16.67 15.58 10.85
CA ILE A 63 -15.78 16.43 10.04
C ILE A 63 -16.29 16.48 8.60
N GLU A 64 -16.25 17.66 8.02
CA GLU A 64 -16.62 17.87 6.61
C GLU A 64 -15.70 17.08 5.69
N VAL A 65 -16.30 16.39 4.70
CA VAL A 65 -15.56 15.57 3.72
C VAL A 65 -15.79 16.10 2.31
N PHE A 66 -14.71 16.28 1.57
CA PHE A 66 -14.71 16.65 0.18
C PHE A 66 -14.10 15.53 -0.69
N THR A 67 -14.79 15.13 -1.75
CA THR A 67 -14.37 14.04 -2.62
C THR A 67 -14.30 14.49 -4.09
N PRO A 68 -13.29 15.30 -4.46
CA PRO A 68 -13.17 15.84 -5.81
C PRO A 68 -12.94 14.73 -6.83
N LYS A 69 -13.60 14.81 -7.99
CA LYS A 69 -13.31 13.92 -9.11
C LYS A 69 -11.93 14.22 -9.71
N LYS A 70 -11.60 15.52 -9.81
CA LYS A 70 -10.31 16.01 -10.32
C LYS A 70 -9.81 17.13 -9.43
N LEU A 71 -8.92 16.81 -8.52
CA LEU A 71 -8.38 17.76 -7.55
C LEU A 71 -7.85 19.04 -8.22
N ARG A 72 -7.15 18.91 -9.35
CA ARG A 72 -6.56 20.05 -10.08
C ARG A 72 -7.58 21.08 -10.61
N GLU A 73 -8.85 20.68 -10.71
CA GLU A 73 -9.94 21.55 -11.18
C GLU A 73 -10.80 22.09 -10.02
N GLU A 74 -10.69 21.49 -8.84
CA GLU A 74 -11.59 21.72 -7.71
C GLU A 74 -10.84 22.15 -6.43
N TYR A 75 -9.53 22.43 -6.50
CA TYR A 75 -8.67 22.71 -5.34
C TYR A 75 -9.03 24.00 -4.59
N GLU A 76 -9.68 24.98 -5.24
CA GLU A 76 -10.08 26.23 -4.61
C GLU A 76 -11.00 26.02 -3.42
N TYR A 77 -11.84 24.98 -3.47
CA TYR A 77 -12.70 24.61 -2.35
C TYR A 77 -11.88 24.30 -1.08
N ILE A 78 -10.73 23.68 -1.24
CA ILE A 78 -9.82 23.33 -0.15
C ILE A 78 -9.13 24.60 0.38
N LEU A 79 -8.62 25.45 -0.52
CA LEU A 79 -7.95 26.70 -0.12
C LEU A 79 -8.88 27.69 0.57
N ASN A 80 -10.18 27.67 0.25
CA ASN A 80 -11.19 28.50 0.92
C ASN A 80 -11.38 28.12 2.40
N LYS A 81 -10.93 26.95 2.86
CA LYS A 81 -10.87 26.56 4.28
C LYS A 81 -9.71 27.24 5.03
N LYS A 82 -8.80 27.89 4.30
CA LYS A 82 -7.61 28.59 4.82
C LYS A 82 -6.78 27.67 5.73
N PRO A 83 -6.30 26.51 5.23
CA PRO A 83 -5.47 25.63 6.03
C PRO A 83 -4.13 26.30 6.37
N ASP A 84 -3.68 26.12 7.60
CA ASP A 84 -2.31 26.47 8.02
C ASP A 84 -1.31 25.41 7.51
N ILE A 85 -1.77 24.16 7.38
CA ILE A 85 -0.98 23.01 6.89
C ILE A 85 -1.88 22.03 6.15
N ILE A 86 -1.33 21.34 5.16
CA ILE A 86 -1.97 20.20 4.49
C ILE A 86 -1.16 18.94 4.78
N ILE A 87 -1.79 17.90 5.29
CA ILE A 87 -1.18 16.59 5.55
C ILE A 87 -1.76 15.56 4.58
N THR A 88 -0.90 14.83 3.89
CA THR A 88 -1.33 13.77 2.96
C THR A 88 -0.80 12.41 3.40
N ALA A 89 -1.60 11.38 3.19
CA ALA A 89 -1.22 9.98 3.38
C ALA A 89 -2.00 9.12 2.38
N ALA A 90 -1.34 8.57 1.38
CA ALA A 90 -1.93 7.70 0.36
C ALA A 90 -3.24 8.26 -0.25
N TYR A 91 -3.26 9.51 -0.67
CA TYR A 91 -4.43 10.19 -1.23
C TYR A 91 -4.78 9.71 -2.65
N GLY A 92 -3.78 9.64 -3.54
CA GLY A 92 -3.93 9.02 -4.86
C GLY A 92 -4.27 9.95 -6.03
N GLN A 93 -4.21 11.28 -5.86
CA GLN A 93 -4.21 12.25 -6.96
C GLN A 93 -3.04 13.21 -6.81
N ILE A 94 -2.61 13.80 -7.92
CA ILE A 94 -1.56 14.83 -7.93
C ILE A 94 -2.10 16.10 -7.28
N VAL A 95 -1.35 16.64 -6.32
CA VAL A 95 -1.66 17.89 -5.65
C VAL A 95 -1.14 19.06 -6.51
N PRO A 96 -1.99 20.00 -6.92
CA PRO A 96 -1.58 21.11 -7.77
C PRO A 96 -0.68 22.09 -7.03
N LYS A 97 0.21 22.77 -7.77
CA LYS A 97 1.19 23.73 -7.24
C LYS A 97 0.59 24.78 -6.32
N GLN A 98 -0.60 25.29 -6.66
CA GLN A 98 -1.31 26.28 -5.85
C GLN A 98 -1.57 25.82 -4.43
N MET A 99 -1.85 24.53 -4.25
CA MET A 99 -2.03 23.95 -2.92
C MET A 99 -0.70 23.73 -2.20
N LEU A 100 0.38 23.38 -2.93
CA LEU A 100 1.69 23.13 -2.34
C LEU A 100 2.29 24.34 -1.68
N ILE A 101 2.06 25.55 -2.25
CA ILE A 101 2.66 26.81 -1.80
C ILE A 101 1.73 27.66 -0.90
N TYR A 102 0.47 27.25 -0.73
CA TYR A 102 -0.53 28.07 -0.02
C TYR A 102 -0.38 28.03 1.50
N PRO A 103 -0.25 26.86 2.16
CA PRO A 103 -0.22 26.80 3.62
C PRO A 103 1.11 27.29 4.19
N ASP A 104 1.05 28.09 5.27
CA ASP A 104 2.24 28.64 5.94
C ASP A 104 3.23 27.56 6.40
N TYR A 105 2.72 26.40 6.84
CA TYR A 105 3.52 25.22 7.24
C TYR A 105 3.70 24.21 6.11
N GLY A 106 3.31 24.53 4.88
CA GLY A 106 3.46 23.71 3.70
C GLY A 106 2.53 22.51 3.60
N CYS A 107 2.83 21.66 2.62
CA CYS A 107 2.16 20.37 2.42
C CYS A 107 3.13 19.25 2.81
N ILE A 108 2.71 18.34 3.68
CA ILE A 108 3.52 17.24 4.17
C ILE A 108 2.90 15.92 3.74
N ASN A 109 3.71 15.01 3.23
CA ASN A 109 3.31 13.64 2.92
C ASN A 109 3.89 12.65 3.92
N VAL A 110 3.04 11.72 4.37
CA VAL A 110 3.44 10.54 5.14
C VAL A 110 3.68 9.41 4.13
N HIS A 111 4.95 9.24 3.72
CA HIS A 111 5.33 8.31 2.67
C HIS A 111 5.77 6.96 3.23
N GLY A 112 5.30 5.87 2.62
CA GLY A 112 5.47 4.49 3.11
C GLY A 112 6.80 3.83 2.70
N SER A 113 7.91 4.57 2.69
CA SER A 113 9.26 4.05 2.51
C SER A 113 10.30 4.93 3.18
N LEU A 114 11.55 4.48 3.18
CA LEU A 114 12.73 5.29 3.52
C LEU A 114 13.21 6.00 2.25
N LEU A 115 12.73 7.22 2.00
CA LEU A 115 13.16 8.02 0.87
C LEU A 115 14.67 8.29 0.94
N PRO A 116 15.37 8.35 -0.22
CA PRO A 116 14.83 8.47 -1.58
C PRO A 116 14.46 7.14 -2.27
N LYS A 117 14.49 6.00 -1.56
CA LYS A 117 14.07 4.72 -2.12
C LYS A 117 12.54 4.65 -2.24
N TYR A 118 12.09 4.04 -3.35
CA TYR A 118 10.66 3.76 -3.59
C TYR A 118 9.77 5.02 -3.66
N ARG A 119 10.21 6.06 -4.36
CA ARG A 119 9.34 7.16 -4.76
C ARG A 119 8.18 6.62 -5.61
N GLY A 120 6.95 7.07 -5.40
CA GLY A 120 5.79 6.72 -6.22
C GLY A 120 4.72 5.89 -5.52
N ALA A 121 3.97 5.09 -6.30
CA ALA A 121 2.63 4.63 -5.91
C ALA A 121 2.57 3.37 -5.02
N SER A 122 3.62 2.54 -4.99
CA SER A 122 3.59 1.22 -4.33
C SER A 122 4.83 0.93 -3.49
N PRO A 123 5.25 1.87 -2.60
CA PRO A 123 6.51 1.73 -1.85
C PRO A 123 6.52 0.49 -0.94
N ILE A 124 5.44 0.22 -0.21
CA ILE A 124 5.33 -0.89 0.73
C ILE A 124 5.42 -2.23 0.01
N GLN A 125 4.66 -2.39 -1.08
CA GLN A 125 4.69 -3.60 -1.89
C GLN A 125 6.09 -3.82 -2.50
N SER A 126 6.72 -2.76 -2.99
CA SER A 126 8.04 -2.84 -3.62
C SER A 126 9.13 -3.29 -2.65
N ALA A 127 9.11 -2.81 -1.41
CA ALA A 127 10.05 -3.26 -0.38
C ALA A 127 9.92 -4.77 -0.12
N ILE A 128 8.67 -5.29 -0.03
CA ILE A 128 8.44 -6.74 0.14
C ILE A 128 8.87 -7.53 -1.10
N MET A 129 8.49 -7.07 -2.31
CA MET A 129 8.83 -7.74 -3.58
C MET A 129 10.34 -7.89 -3.75
N ASN A 130 11.09 -6.83 -3.41
CA ASN A 130 12.55 -6.82 -3.50
C ASN A 130 13.23 -7.64 -2.40
N GLY A 131 12.47 -8.10 -1.39
CA GLY A 131 13.01 -8.87 -0.28
C GLY A 131 13.84 -8.04 0.69
N ASP A 132 13.55 -6.75 0.79
CA ASP A 132 14.21 -5.88 1.76
C ASP A 132 13.95 -6.38 3.19
N GLU A 133 14.96 -6.29 4.03
CA GLU A 133 14.86 -6.65 5.46
C GLU A 133 14.28 -5.49 6.29
N LYS A 134 14.35 -4.27 5.77
CA LYS A 134 13.92 -3.05 6.43
C LYS A 134 13.19 -2.12 5.48
N THR A 135 12.25 -1.37 6.06
CA THR A 135 11.56 -0.26 5.42
C THR A 135 11.23 0.80 6.47
N GLY A 136 10.37 1.75 6.16
CA GLY A 136 9.98 2.75 7.15
C GLY A 136 8.96 3.74 6.64
N ILE A 137 8.82 4.82 7.38
CA ILE A 137 8.03 6.00 7.02
C ILE A 137 8.97 7.18 6.88
N THR A 138 8.72 7.99 5.87
CA THR A 138 9.33 9.30 5.70
C THR A 138 8.25 10.38 5.73
N LEU A 139 8.39 11.36 6.63
CA LEU A 139 7.68 12.64 6.54
C LEU A 139 8.49 13.56 5.63
N MET A 140 7.87 14.08 4.60
CA MET A 140 8.54 14.96 3.62
C MET A 140 7.65 16.14 3.24
N TYR A 141 8.26 17.27 2.90
CA TYR A 141 7.55 18.33 2.21
C TYR A 141 7.20 17.88 0.79
N MET A 142 6.00 18.23 0.35
CA MET A 142 5.60 17.98 -1.03
C MET A 142 6.02 19.14 -1.94
N GLU A 143 6.49 18.79 -3.12
CA GLU A 143 6.79 19.72 -4.20
C GLU A 143 6.26 19.20 -5.55
N GLU A 144 6.54 19.87 -6.66
CA GLU A 144 6.00 19.50 -7.98
C GLU A 144 6.51 18.12 -8.49
N GLY A 145 7.67 17.66 -7.98
CA GLY A 145 8.20 16.33 -8.29
C GLY A 145 7.50 15.20 -7.55
N LEU A 146 7.58 14.00 -8.09
CA LEU A 146 6.99 12.81 -7.45
C LEU A 146 7.87 12.36 -6.28
N ASP A 147 7.43 12.65 -5.06
CA ASP A 147 8.08 12.30 -3.80
C ASP A 147 9.56 12.76 -3.71
N THR A 148 9.86 13.93 -4.30
CA THR A 148 11.22 14.50 -4.39
C THR A 148 11.55 15.54 -3.32
N GLY A 149 10.55 16.06 -2.63
CA GLY A 149 10.71 17.12 -1.64
C GLY A 149 11.57 16.74 -0.44
N ASN A 150 11.99 17.73 0.32
CA ASN A 150 12.91 17.56 1.43
C ASN A 150 12.35 16.65 2.54
N ILE A 151 13.20 15.80 3.10
CA ILE A 151 12.85 14.90 4.20
C ILE A 151 12.85 15.70 5.51
N ILE A 152 11.74 15.66 6.23
CA ILE A 152 11.61 16.27 7.56
C ILE A 152 12.07 15.29 8.63
N HIS A 153 11.58 14.06 8.57
CA HIS A 153 11.91 13.02 9.52
C HIS A 153 11.65 11.63 8.91
N ALA A 154 12.49 10.66 9.23
CA ALA A 154 12.29 9.27 8.82
C ALA A 154 12.43 8.31 9.99
N LYS A 155 11.71 7.20 9.95
CA LYS A 155 11.76 6.15 10.95
C LYS A 155 11.70 4.78 10.30
N GLU A 156 12.69 3.93 10.66
CA GLU A 156 12.86 2.58 10.14
C GLU A 156 12.12 1.54 11.00
N ILE A 157 11.68 0.45 10.36
CA ILE A 157 11.26 -0.82 10.98
C ILE A 157 11.75 -2.01 10.17
N ASP A 158 11.84 -3.18 10.82
CA ASP A 158 12.16 -4.46 10.17
C ASP A 158 10.92 -5.01 9.44
N ILE A 159 11.17 -5.68 8.30
CA ILE A 159 10.17 -6.47 7.57
C ILE A 159 10.34 -7.93 7.99
N ALA A 160 9.37 -8.46 8.73
CA ALA A 160 9.40 -9.86 9.12
C ALA A 160 9.24 -10.79 7.89
N PRO A 161 9.88 -11.99 7.89
CA PRO A 161 9.71 -12.95 6.79
C PRO A 161 8.25 -13.33 6.51
N THR A 162 7.38 -13.22 7.51
CA THR A 162 5.94 -13.50 7.43
C THR A 162 5.08 -12.28 7.10
N ASP A 163 5.68 -11.09 7.01
CA ASP A 163 4.91 -9.89 6.69
C ASP A 163 4.33 -9.96 5.28
N THR A 164 3.06 -9.63 5.19
CA THR A 164 2.35 -9.34 3.94
C THR A 164 2.21 -7.83 3.78
N TYR A 165 1.77 -7.37 2.61
CA TYR A 165 1.39 -5.97 2.42
C TYR A 165 0.40 -5.50 3.50
N GLY A 166 -0.61 -6.33 3.83
CA GLY A 166 -1.59 -5.99 4.87
C GLY A 166 -0.96 -5.74 6.22
N THR A 167 -0.19 -6.72 6.73
CA THR A 167 0.43 -6.60 8.07
C THR A 167 1.49 -5.51 8.15
N LEU A 168 2.31 -5.35 7.10
CA LEU A 168 3.31 -4.30 7.05
C LEU A 168 2.68 -2.90 6.91
N SER A 169 1.60 -2.77 6.13
CA SER A 169 0.85 -1.52 6.00
C SER A 169 0.25 -1.07 7.32
N GLU A 170 -0.29 -1.99 8.14
CA GLU A 170 -0.78 -1.68 9.49
C GLU A 170 0.35 -1.17 10.40
N LYS A 171 1.51 -1.87 10.42
CA LYS A 171 2.67 -1.44 11.20
C LYS A 171 3.16 -0.05 10.78
N LEU A 172 3.26 0.20 9.48
CA LEU A 172 3.70 1.47 8.93
C LEU A 172 2.69 2.59 9.16
N SER A 173 1.40 2.30 9.15
CA SER A 173 0.33 3.25 9.49
C SER A 173 0.49 3.79 10.92
N ILE A 174 0.71 2.90 11.89
CA ILE A 174 0.96 3.26 13.29
C ILE A 174 2.28 4.03 13.43
N LEU A 175 3.34 3.56 12.76
CA LEU A 175 4.62 4.25 12.75
C LEU A 175 4.51 5.68 12.18
N GLY A 176 3.74 5.84 11.09
CA GLY A 176 3.50 7.14 10.45
C GLY A 176 2.72 8.10 11.37
N ARG A 177 1.70 7.58 12.05
CA ARG A 177 0.98 8.32 13.09
C ARG A 177 1.93 8.80 14.18
N ASP A 178 2.70 7.89 14.78
CA ASP A 178 3.59 8.20 15.91
C ASP A 178 4.69 9.18 15.52
N LEU A 179 5.22 9.02 14.29
CA LEU A 179 6.22 9.93 13.75
C LEU A 179 5.64 11.34 13.53
N LEU A 180 4.44 11.43 12.96
CA LEU A 180 3.76 12.71 12.73
C LEU A 180 3.42 13.41 14.04
N VAL A 181 2.89 12.69 15.04
CA VAL A 181 2.56 13.22 16.36
C VAL A 181 3.79 13.86 17.04
N LYS A 182 4.96 13.24 16.89
CA LYS A 182 6.22 13.79 17.45
C LYS A 182 6.76 14.97 16.67
N THR A 183 6.55 14.99 15.34
CA THR A 183 7.19 15.96 14.45
C THR A 183 6.34 17.22 14.29
N LEU A 184 5.01 17.09 14.36
CA LEU A 184 4.09 18.20 14.11
C LEU A 184 4.30 19.41 15.06
N PRO A 185 4.51 19.22 16.40
CA PRO A 185 4.85 20.34 17.28
C PRO A 185 6.13 21.08 16.86
N VAL A 186 7.16 20.34 16.46
CA VAL A 186 8.46 20.91 16.04
C VAL A 186 8.28 21.76 14.76
N ILE A 187 7.46 21.30 13.82
CA ILE A 187 7.11 22.05 12.61
C ILE A 187 6.35 23.32 12.99
N PHE A 188 5.37 23.21 13.88
CA PHE A 188 4.53 24.32 14.32
C PHE A 188 5.34 25.41 15.04
N GLU A 189 6.39 25.04 15.79
CA GLU A 189 7.31 25.95 16.44
C GLU A 189 8.36 26.54 15.50
N GLY A 190 8.43 26.04 14.25
CA GLY A 190 9.40 26.48 13.24
C GLY A 190 10.83 25.99 13.50
N GLU A 191 10.99 24.96 14.28
CA GLU A 191 12.28 24.39 14.71
C GLU A 191 12.71 23.15 13.89
N ASN A 192 11.94 22.76 12.88
CA ASN A 192 12.28 21.60 12.04
C ASN A 192 13.44 21.89 11.09
N PHE A 193 14.26 20.88 10.91
CA PHE A 193 15.31 20.83 9.88
C PHE A 193 14.89 19.83 8.82
N ASP A 194 14.80 20.27 7.59
CA ASP A 194 14.53 19.41 6.45
C ASP A 194 15.81 19.21 5.62
N ILE A 195 15.97 18.03 5.04
CA ILE A 195 17.17 17.61 4.32
C ILE A 195 16.80 17.29 2.87
N PRO A 196 17.49 17.86 1.88
CA PRO A 196 17.33 17.49 0.48
C PRO A 196 17.60 16.01 0.25
N GLN A 197 16.82 15.37 -0.60
CA GLN A 197 17.05 13.98 -0.99
C GLN A 197 18.25 13.88 -1.94
N ASN A 198 18.98 12.75 -1.86
CA ASN A 198 20.00 12.42 -2.85
C ASN A 198 19.36 11.68 -4.04
N ASP A 199 19.25 12.34 -5.18
CA ASP A 199 18.60 11.77 -6.38
C ASP A 199 19.36 10.57 -6.96
N ASP A 200 20.68 10.47 -6.74
CA ASP A 200 21.49 9.34 -7.21
C ASP A 200 21.13 8.01 -6.48
N GLU A 201 20.52 8.10 -5.31
CA GLU A 201 20.05 6.95 -4.53
C GLU A 201 18.56 6.66 -4.74
N ALA A 202 17.87 7.48 -5.54
CA ALA A 202 16.45 7.35 -5.71
C ALA A 202 16.07 6.12 -6.53
N THR A 203 15.06 5.40 -6.04
CA THR A 203 14.37 4.35 -6.81
C THR A 203 12.89 4.68 -6.92
N HIS A 204 12.26 4.18 -7.99
CA HIS A 204 10.88 4.53 -8.31
C HIS A 204 10.00 3.30 -8.34
N THR A 205 8.74 3.50 -7.95
CA THR A 205 7.70 2.48 -7.99
C THR A 205 6.54 2.93 -8.88
N VAL A 206 5.88 1.96 -9.49
CA VAL A 206 4.70 2.19 -10.31
C VAL A 206 3.45 1.60 -9.64
N LYS A 207 2.29 2.07 -10.04
CA LYS A 207 1.03 1.48 -9.60
C LYS A 207 0.91 0.05 -10.17
N ILE A 208 0.67 -0.92 -9.29
CA ILE A 208 0.39 -2.30 -9.68
C ILE A 208 -0.95 -2.36 -10.40
N LYS A 209 -0.95 -2.88 -11.61
CA LYS A 209 -2.12 -3.05 -12.45
C LYS A 209 -2.59 -4.51 -12.44
N ARG A 210 -3.77 -4.74 -13.00
CA ARG A 210 -4.35 -6.09 -13.10
C ARG A 210 -3.48 -7.07 -13.86
N GLU A 211 -2.82 -6.61 -14.92
CA GLU A 211 -1.89 -7.38 -15.74
C GLU A 211 -0.64 -7.81 -14.96
N ASP A 212 -0.23 -7.01 -13.96
CA ASP A 212 0.97 -7.27 -13.16
C ASP A 212 0.73 -8.32 -12.04
N GLU A 213 -0.51 -8.74 -11.80
CA GLU A 213 -0.85 -9.66 -10.70
C GLU A 213 -0.52 -11.13 -11.00
N ARG A 214 -0.18 -11.49 -12.25
CA ARG A 214 0.10 -12.84 -12.68
C ARG A 214 1.48 -13.29 -12.23
N LEU A 215 1.57 -14.50 -11.62
CA LEU A 215 2.86 -15.10 -11.28
C LEU A 215 3.63 -15.47 -12.56
N ASP A 216 4.86 -15.00 -12.69
CA ASP A 216 5.78 -15.36 -13.76
C ASP A 216 6.78 -16.42 -13.26
N PHE A 217 6.52 -17.68 -13.54
CA PHE A 217 7.34 -18.81 -13.06
C PHE A 217 8.77 -18.84 -13.64
N ASN A 218 9.12 -17.97 -14.58
CA ASN A 218 10.51 -17.77 -15.00
C ASN A 218 11.37 -17.00 -13.97
N LYS A 219 10.75 -16.49 -12.91
CA LYS A 219 11.45 -15.93 -11.75
C LYS A 219 11.78 -17.01 -10.73
N THR A 220 12.64 -16.68 -9.76
CA THR A 220 12.97 -17.60 -8.65
C THR A 220 11.77 -17.79 -7.72
N ALA A 221 11.71 -18.94 -7.05
CA ALA A 221 10.65 -19.19 -6.07
C ALA A 221 10.63 -18.15 -4.93
N LYS A 222 11.80 -17.63 -4.53
CA LYS A 222 11.90 -16.57 -3.52
C LYS A 222 11.29 -15.26 -4.00
N GLU A 223 11.55 -14.85 -5.24
CA GLU A 223 10.92 -13.66 -5.83
C GLU A 223 9.40 -13.82 -5.89
N LEU A 224 8.90 -15.00 -6.29
CA LEU A 224 7.47 -15.26 -6.36
C LEU A 224 6.81 -15.34 -4.98
N HIS A 225 7.47 -15.92 -4.00
CA HIS A 225 7.02 -15.93 -2.61
C HIS A 225 6.87 -14.48 -2.08
N ASN A 226 7.87 -13.65 -2.30
CA ASN A 226 7.81 -12.22 -1.93
C ASN A 226 6.69 -11.50 -2.68
N PHE A 227 6.52 -11.79 -3.97
CA PHE A 227 5.47 -11.20 -4.80
C PHE A 227 4.06 -11.55 -4.27
N VAL A 228 3.81 -12.81 -3.89
CA VAL A 228 2.55 -13.24 -3.26
C VAL A 228 2.29 -12.47 -1.97
N ARG A 229 3.30 -12.36 -1.09
CA ARG A 229 3.18 -11.59 0.17
C ARG A 229 2.89 -10.11 -0.08
N ALA A 230 3.56 -9.51 -1.06
CA ALA A 230 3.42 -8.10 -1.41
C ALA A 230 2.03 -7.75 -1.96
N LEU A 231 1.30 -8.71 -2.50
CA LEU A 231 -0.06 -8.50 -3.01
C LEU A 231 -1.17 -8.99 -2.06
N ASN A 232 -0.84 -9.55 -0.91
CA ASN A 232 -1.78 -10.05 0.08
C ASN A 232 -2.09 -8.97 1.14
N PRO A 233 -3.35 -8.65 1.44
CA PRO A 233 -4.61 -9.30 1.04
C PRO A 233 -5.22 -8.80 -0.27
N THR A 234 -4.68 -7.76 -0.86
CA THR A 234 -5.23 -7.16 -2.08
C THR A 234 -4.10 -6.55 -2.93
N PRO A 235 -4.14 -6.72 -4.26
CA PRO A 235 -5.18 -7.36 -5.08
C PRO A 235 -5.12 -8.89 -5.14
N LEU A 236 -4.13 -9.54 -4.55
CA LEU A 236 -3.74 -10.94 -4.61
C LEU A 236 -3.08 -11.33 -5.93
N ALA A 237 -1.96 -12.04 -5.85
CA ALA A 237 -1.34 -12.69 -7.00
C ALA A 237 -2.29 -13.75 -7.60
N ASN A 238 -2.11 -14.08 -8.88
CA ASN A 238 -2.95 -15.07 -9.53
C ASN A 238 -2.16 -16.00 -10.48
N ILE A 239 -2.78 -17.15 -10.76
CA ILE A 239 -2.35 -18.16 -11.72
C ILE A 239 -3.53 -18.55 -12.60
N LEU A 240 -3.26 -19.11 -13.79
CA LEU A 240 -4.25 -19.85 -14.58
C LEU A 240 -4.05 -21.34 -14.41
N VAL A 241 -5.11 -22.03 -14.08
CA VAL A 241 -5.19 -23.49 -13.99
C VAL A 241 -6.22 -23.94 -15.00
N ASN A 242 -5.80 -24.56 -16.10
CA ASN A 242 -6.68 -24.98 -17.20
C ASN A 242 -7.62 -23.85 -17.67
N GLY A 243 -7.08 -22.64 -17.85
CA GLY A 243 -7.84 -21.46 -18.28
C GLY A 243 -8.66 -20.76 -17.20
N GLU A 244 -8.76 -21.31 -16.00
CA GLU A 244 -9.44 -20.67 -14.87
C GLU A 244 -8.47 -19.87 -13.98
N GLU A 245 -8.83 -18.64 -13.64
CA GLU A 245 -8.02 -17.82 -12.73
C GLU A 245 -8.22 -18.23 -11.27
N TRP A 246 -7.13 -18.59 -10.61
CA TRP A 246 -7.07 -18.79 -9.17
C TRP A 246 -6.20 -17.73 -8.53
N LYS A 247 -6.64 -17.15 -7.41
CA LYS A 247 -5.79 -16.26 -6.59
C LYS A 247 -4.96 -17.10 -5.64
N VAL A 248 -3.70 -16.65 -5.43
CA VAL A 248 -2.72 -17.28 -4.54
C VAL A 248 -2.52 -16.36 -3.33
N LEU A 249 -2.67 -16.92 -2.12
CA LEU A 249 -2.63 -16.16 -0.88
C LEU A 249 -1.41 -16.50 -0.01
N GLU A 250 -1.02 -17.78 0.00
CA GLU A 250 0.08 -18.25 0.86
C GLU A 250 0.94 -19.27 0.13
N THR A 251 2.24 -19.08 0.24
CA THR A 251 3.26 -19.92 -0.40
C THR A 251 4.45 -20.11 0.51
N GLU A 252 5.30 -21.09 0.18
CA GLU A 252 6.63 -21.29 0.75
C GLU A 252 7.61 -21.57 -0.40
N VAL A 253 8.90 -21.38 -0.14
CA VAL A 253 9.97 -21.81 -1.07
C VAL A 253 10.26 -23.27 -0.80
N GLY A 254 10.18 -24.11 -1.83
CA GLY A 254 10.46 -25.54 -1.74
C GLY A 254 11.85 -25.90 -2.25
N GLU A 255 12.00 -27.18 -2.61
CA GLU A 255 13.28 -27.76 -3.03
C GLU A 255 13.69 -27.32 -4.44
N SER A 256 14.99 -27.42 -4.74
CA SER A 256 15.54 -27.17 -6.08
C SER A 256 14.94 -28.11 -7.11
N THR A 257 14.65 -27.60 -8.31
CA THR A 257 14.15 -28.37 -9.43
C THR A 257 14.77 -27.91 -10.73
N THR A 258 14.81 -28.84 -11.71
CA THR A 258 15.19 -28.55 -13.10
C THR A 258 14.01 -28.70 -14.06
N ASP A 259 12.80 -28.88 -13.52
CA ASP A 259 11.60 -29.00 -14.34
C ASP A 259 11.27 -27.68 -15.04
N LYS A 260 10.50 -27.75 -16.12
CA LYS A 260 10.06 -26.59 -16.87
C LYS A 260 9.28 -25.64 -15.94
N PRO A 261 9.64 -24.34 -15.87
CA PRO A 261 8.89 -23.36 -15.08
C PRO A 261 7.39 -23.37 -15.40
N GLY A 262 6.56 -23.28 -14.36
CA GLY A 262 5.11 -23.37 -14.46
C GLY A 262 4.55 -24.79 -14.33
N THR A 263 5.36 -25.83 -14.37
CA THR A 263 4.89 -27.22 -14.23
C THR A 263 4.55 -27.52 -12.77
N VAL A 264 3.38 -28.10 -12.51
CA VAL A 264 3.03 -28.66 -11.21
C VAL A 264 3.78 -30.00 -11.04
N VAL A 265 4.85 -29.98 -10.27
CA VAL A 265 5.77 -31.13 -10.11
C VAL A 265 5.36 -32.08 -9.00
N ALA A 266 4.72 -31.57 -7.96
CA ALA A 266 4.23 -32.38 -6.85
C ALA A 266 2.85 -31.92 -6.37
N VAL A 267 2.04 -32.89 -5.92
CA VAL A 267 0.74 -32.66 -5.30
C VAL A 267 0.71 -33.40 -3.98
N ASN A 268 0.77 -32.66 -2.89
CA ASN A 268 0.85 -33.17 -1.54
C ASN A 268 -0.55 -33.30 -0.91
N LYS A 269 -0.62 -33.57 0.39
CA LYS A 269 -1.89 -33.65 1.14
C LYS A 269 -2.55 -32.28 1.31
N ASP A 270 -1.76 -31.22 1.49
CA ASP A 270 -2.17 -29.87 1.90
C ASP A 270 -1.55 -28.74 1.07
N SER A 271 -0.85 -29.10 -0.02
CA SER A 271 -0.17 -28.17 -0.90
C SER A 271 0.04 -28.78 -2.30
N PHE A 272 0.40 -27.95 -3.25
CA PHE A 272 1.00 -28.39 -4.50
C PHE A 272 2.21 -27.51 -4.84
N GLU A 273 3.15 -28.08 -5.59
CA GLU A 273 4.43 -27.44 -5.88
C GLU A 273 4.55 -27.16 -7.37
N VAL A 274 4.95 -25.94 -7.67
CA VAL A 274 5.13 -25.45 -9.05
C VAL A 274 6.60 -25.15 -9.29
N ALA A 275 7.16 -25.68 -10.35
CA ALA A 275 8.52 -25.38 -10.76
C ALA A 275 8.68 -23.90 -11.10
N CYS A 276 9.72 -23.29 -10.57
CA CYS A 276 10.18 -21.94 -10.88
C CYS A 276 11.58 -22.03 -11.52
N LYS A 277 12.23 -20.89 -11.69
CA LYS A 277 13.56 -20.80 -12.33
C LYS A 277 14.64 -21.63 -11.63
N ASP A 278 14.56 -21.81 -10.31
CA ASP A 278 15.62 -22.40 -9.47
C ASP A 278 15.12 -23.48 -8.51
N SER A 279 13.89 -23.36 -8.05
CA SER A 279 13.31 -24.22 -7.03
C SER A 279 11.79 -24.26 -7.19
N THR A 280 11.07 -24.95 -6.31
CA THR A 280 9.61 -24.99 -6.35
C THR A 280 8.98 -23.90 -5.51
N LEU A 281 7.83 -23.40 -5.95
CA LEU A 281 6.92 -22.59 -5.15
C LEU A 281 5.83 -23.52 -4.60
N VAL A 282 5.81 -23.68 -3.28
CA VAL A 282 4.81 -24.49 -2.56
C VAL A 282 3.59 -23.62 -2.31
N ILE A 283 2.45 -23.96 -2.92
CA ILE A 283 1.19 -23.22 -2.79
C ILE A 283 0.32 -23.88 -1.73
N LYS A 284 -0.07 -23.12 -0.68
CA LYS A 284 -0.77 -23.62 0.52
C LYS A 284 -2.19 -23.07 0.67
N ARG A 285 -2.44 -21.84 0.22
CA ARG A 285 -3.75 -21.20 0.33
C ARG A 285 -4.11 -20.49 -0.96
N ILE A 286 -5.33 -20.73 -1.42
CA ILE A 286 -5.83 -20.26 -2.72
C ILE A 286 -7.26 -19.74 -2.61
N LYS A 287 -7.67 -19.02 -3.64
CA LYS A 287 -9.06 -18.70 -3.92
C LYS A 287 -9.37 -19.10 -5.36
N PRO A 288 -9.89 -20.32 -5.59
CA PRO A 288 -10.26 -20.77 -6.91
C PRO A 288 -11.37 -19.91 -7.53
N ALA A 289 -11.51 -19.97 -8.86
CA ALA A 289 -12.56 -19.26 -9.58
C ALA A 289 -13.96 -19.56 -8.97
N GLY A 290 -14.70 -18.51 -8.66
CA GLY A 290 -16.06 -18.61 -8.11
C GLY A 290 -16.18 -19.10 -6.68
N LYS A 291 -15.08 -19.50 -6.01
CA LYS A 291 -15.09 -20.00 -4.62
C LYS A 291 -14.57 -18.95 -3.63
N LYS A 292 -14.70 -19.25 -2.34
CA LYS A 292 -14.06 -18.50 -1.25
C LYS A 292 -12.58 -18.91 -1.14
N GLU A 293 -11.78 -18.10 -0.47
CA GLU A 293 -10.42 -18.49 -0.08
C GLU A 293 -10.45 -19.70 0.86
N MET A 294 -9.50 -20.60 0.67
CA MET A 294 -9.38 -21.83 1.45
C MET A 294 -7.95 -22.39 1.40
N ASN A 295 -7.61 -23.21 2.37
CA ASN A 295 -6.38 -24.00 2.31
C ASN A 295 -6.46 -25.01 1.17
N VAL A 296 -5.33 -25.34 0.55
CA VAL A 296 -5.23 -26.35 -0.53
C VAL A 296 -5.73 -27.72 -0.02
N LYS A 297 -5.45 -28.05 1.25
CA LYS A 297 -5.98 -29.27 1.90
C LYS A 297 -7.51 -29.37 1.80
N ASP A 298 -8.23 -28.28 2.09
CA ASP A 298 -9.70 -28.25 2.08
C ASP A 298 -10.22 -28.30 0.62
N PHE A 299 -9.52 -27.64 -0.28
CA PHE A 299 -9.83 -27.67 -1.70
C PHE A 299 -9.78 -29.10 -2.27
N PHE A 300 -8.80 -29.89 -1.88
CA PHE A 300 -8.62 -31.27 -2.35
C PHE A 300 -9.69 -32.25 -1.85
N ASN A 301 -10.47 -31.92 -0.82
CA ASN A 301 -11.61 -32.77 -0.40
C ASN A 301 -12.70 -32.90 -1.48
N GLY A 302 -12.80 -31.93 -2.39
CA GLY A 302 -13.80 -31.92 -3.46
C GLY A 302 -13.21 -31.76 -4.86
N PHE A 303 -11.89 -31.92 -5.01
CA PHE A 303 -11.16 -31.75 -6.26
C PHE A 303 -10.24 -32.95 -6.52
N ASN A 304 -10.25 -33.44 -7.76
CA ASN A 304 -9.31 -34.51 -8.15
C ASN A 304 -7.89 -33.94 -8.22
N LYS A 305 -7.14 -34.04 -7.13
CA LYS A 305 -5.79 -33.52 -6.99
C LYS A 305 -4.80 -34.09 -8.01
N ASP A 306 -5.00 -35.35 -8.42
CA ASP A 306 -4.11 -36.01 -9.36
C ASP A 306 -4.18 -35.39 -10.76
N SER A 307 -5.29 -34.68 -11.06
CA SER A 307 -5.44 -33.92 -12.31
C SER A 307 -4.56 -32.66 -12.38
N LEU A 308 -3.96 -32.21 -11.26
CA LEU A 308 -3.04 -31.09 -11.26
C LEU A 308 -1.60 -31.49 -11.63
N LYS A 309 -1.20 -32.73 -11.32
CA LYS A 309 0.19 -33.16 -11.54
C LYS A 309 0.55 -33.16 -13.02
N GLY A 310 1.63 -32.45 -13.35
CA GLY A 310 2.11 -32.31 -14.73
C GLY A 310 1.39 -31.18 -15.51
N VAL A 311 0.39 -30.51 -14.93
CA VAL A 311 -0.22 -29.33 -15.56
C VAL A 311 0.80 -28.20 -15.61
N ILE A 312 0.86 -27.49 -16.73
CA ILE A 312 1.64 -26.27 -16.87
C ILE A 312 0.70 -25.09 -16.64
N LEU A 313 0.96 -24.35 -15.59
CA LEU A 313 0.17 -23.19 -15.20
C LEU A 313 0.44 -22.00 -16.13
N ASN A 314 -0.56 -21.11 -16.27
CA ASN A 314 -0.50 -19.93 -17.11
C ASN A 314 -0.40 -20.22 -18.64
N GLU A 315 -0.51 -21.45 -19.07
CA GLU A 315 -0.78 -21.80 -20.47
C GLU A 315 -2.30 -21.79 -20.73
N GLU A 316 -2.72 -21.29 -21.91
CA GLU A 316 -4.14 -21.23 -22.35
C GLU A 316 -4.65 -22.59 -22.80
#